data_775f4eef64708719b240b8cf36f9b0d0
#
_entry.id   775f4eef64708719b240b8cf36f9b0d0
#
_cell.length_a   1.000
_cell.length_b   1.000
_cell.length_c   1.000
_cell.angle_alpha   90.00
_cell.angle_beta   90.00
_cell.angle_gamma   90.00
#
_symmetry.space_group_name_H-M   'P 1'
#
loop_
_entity.id
_entity.type
_entity.pdbx_description
1 polymer ?
#
loop_
_entity_poly.entity_id
_entity_poly.type
_entity_poly.pdbx_seq_one_letter_code
_entity_poly.pdbx_strand_id
1 'polypeptide(L)'
;MSSNRKGSSVARIKTGSFERRLSLTKAGLFAGTRMASHMATNWLSDKEKREERHSAMLSSQAQLLVDELGRLKGSVVKIGQVMALYGEHFLPDEVTKALHTLEDQTTSLEWSAIERVLKDELGADRLNQLEVDPEPIGAASLGQVHRARRKSDGLELVLKVQYPGVDKAVDSDLNSVAHLLKIARLVSFGPEFKDWLEEVRNMMHREVDYGLEAQTTEKFRLMLEQDPRFVVPRVLNEYCTAHVIASTFERGHSVSAPAVRELSLERRSALGKAALELFFRELFVWSEIQTDPNFGNYRIRIAGESGADDEHDQIVLLDFGAVQAYSPEFLDPVIQMIRASYEGDLSGVVDGGIILNFMSSDWPDEVLDKFGSVCMSVLEPLSPDQSEWPDYALNDNGEYRWKQSDLPSRVARQAARSAISRYFKVPPKEFVFLNRKLIGVYTFIAVLNAEFNGEPLLKTYLYGDPGTPEA
;
A
#
# COMPACT_ATOMS: atom_id res chain seq x y z
N MET A 1 -23.50 -15.17 11.02
CA MET A 1 -23.23 -16.39 10.23
C MET A 1 -22.09 -16.05 9.26
N SER A 2 -20.87 -16.37 9.69
CA SER A 2 -19.65 -16.15 8.89
C SER A 2 -19.53 -17.29 7.89
N SER A 3 -19.72 -17.01 6.60
CA SER A 3 -19.46 -17.99 5.55
C SER A 3 -17.94 -18.12 5.38
N ASN A 4 -17.41 -19.18 5.93
CA ASN A 4 -16.04 -19.64 5.73
C ASN A 4 -15.87 -20.02 4.25
N ARG A 5 -15.49 -19.08 3.38
CA ARG A 5 -15.03 -19.39 2.03
C ARG A 5 -13.68 -20.09 2.16
N LYS A 6 -13.69 -21.43 2.15
CA LYS A 6 -12.47 -22.23 1.92
C LYS A 6 -11.88 -21.76 0.58
N GLY A 7 -10.77 -21.04 0.65
CA GLY A 7 -10.00 -20.68 -0.53
C GLY A 7 -9.56 -21.96 -1.27
N SER A 8 -9.82 -22.06 -2.57
CA SER A 8 -9.36 -23.18 -3.37
C SER A 8 -7.83 -23.14 -3.46
N SER A 9 -7.14 -24.10 -2.87
CA SER A 9 -5.69 -24.27 -3.06
C SER A 9 -5.40 -24.73 -4.49
N VAL A 10 -4.27 -24.32 -5.04
CA VAL A 10 -3.84 -24.67 -6.41
C VAL A 10 -2.54 -25.44 -6.36
N ALA A 11 -2.52 -26.57 -7.07
CA ALA A 11 -1.37 -27.48 -7.08
C ALA A 11 -0.08 -26.87 -7.69
N ARG A 12 -0.20 -25.87 -8.58
CA ARG A 12 0.95 -25.25 -9.24
C ARG A 12 0.61 -23.86 -9.80
N ILE A 13 1.50 -22.89 -9.53
CA ILE A 13 1.54 -21.66 -10.33
C ILE A 13 2.30 -21.97 -11.63
N LYS A 14 1.81 -21.45 -12.77
CA LYS A 14 2.55 -21.54 -14.03
C LYS A 14 3.83 -20.73 -13.91
N THR A 15 4.96 -21.40 -13.68
CA THR A 15 6.29 -20.78 -13.53
C THR A 15 7.08 -20.77 -14.84
N GLY A 16 6.66 -21.53 -15.85
CA GLY A 16 7.30 -21.60 -17.16
C GLY A 16 7.07 -20.35 -17.98
N SER A 17 8.12 -19.59 -18.32
CA SER A 17 8.03 -18.37 -19.16
C SER A 17 7.33 -18.61 -20.50
N PHE A 18 7.44 -19.81 -21.08
CA PHE A 18 6.81 -20.17 -22.33
C PHE A 18 5.30 -20.34 -22.21
N GLU A 19 4.80 -21.01 -21.18
CA GLU A 19 3.36 -21.21 -20.96
C GLU A 19 2.66 -19.89 -20.65
N ARG A 20 3.32 -18.99 -19.87
CA ARG A 20 2.83 -17.65 -19.57
C ARG A 20 2.79 -16.76 -20.81
N ARG A 21 3.87 -16.74 -21.61
CA ARG A 21 3.90 -16.01 -22.89
C ARG A 21 2.81 -16.48 -23.85
N LEU A 22 2.55 -17.77 -23.94
CA LEU A 22 1.53 -18.31 -24.83
C LEU A 22 0.11 -17.89 -24.41
N SER A 23 -0.19 -17.89 -23.09
CA SER A 23 -1.48 -17.40 -22.58
C SER A 23 -1.66 -15.91 -22.85
N LEU A 24 -0.63 -15.10 -22.56
CA LEU A 24 -0.68 -13.65 -22.78
C LEU A 24 -0.74 -13.28 -24.26
N THR A 25 -0.07 -14.02 -25.14
CA THR A 25 -0.13 -13.80 -26.61
C THR A 25 -1.53 -14.09 -27.15
N LYS A 26 -2.22 -15.12 -26.66
CA LYS A 26 -3.61 -15.42 -27.04
C LYS A 26 -4.56 -14.31 -26.63
N ALA A 27 -4.42 -13.77 -25.40
CA ALA A 27 -5.21 -12.65 -24.90
C ALA A 27 -4.99 -11.37 -25.74
N GLY A 28 -3.73 -11.07 -26.08
CA GLY A 28 -3.38 -9.92 -26.92
C GLY A 28 -3.94 -10.02 -28.35
N LEU A 29 -3.89 -11.20 -28.98
CA LEU A 29 -4.49 -11.43 -30.30
C LEU A 29 -6.00 -11.27 -30.29
N PHE A 30 -6.67 -11.74 -29.22
CA PHE A 30 -8.13 -11.61 -29.09
C PHE A 30 -8.56 -10.16 -28.89
N ALA A 31 -7.81 -9.38 -28.08
CA ALA A 31 -8.03 -7.95 -27.89
C ALA A 31 -7.79 -7.17 -29.20
N GLY A 32 -6.71 -7.48 -29.92
CA GLY A 32 -6.36 -6.83 -31.19
C GLY A 32 -7.38 -7.03 -32.32
N THR A 33 -7.93 -8.24 -32.47
CA THR A 33 -8.96 -8.52 -33.48
C THR A 33 -10.28 -7.83 -33.18
N ARG A 34 -10.68 -7.73 -31.92
CA ARG A 34 -11.89 -7.01 -31.50
C ARG A 34 -11.77 -5.50 -31.74
N MET A 35 -10.60 -4.92 -31.54
CA MET A 35 -10.34 -3.51 -31.82
C MET A 35 -10.42 -3.18 -33.32
N ALA A 36 -9.88 -4.04 -34.16
CA ALA A 36 -9.96 -3.86 -35.63
C ALA A 36 -11.41 -3.86 -36.13
N SER A 37 -12.27 -4.73 -35.60
CA SER A 37 -13.70 -4.78 -35.97
C SER A 37 -14.47 -3.52 -35.49
N HIS A 38 -14.10 -2.96 -34.35
CA HIS A 38 -14.75 -1.78 -33.79
C HIS A 38 -14.38 -0.49 -34.52
N MET A 39 -13.15 -0.38 -35.01
CA MET A 39 -12.72 0.76 -35.82
C MET A 39 -13.50 0.86 -37.15
N ALA A 40 -13.86 -0.28 -37.72
CA ALA A 40 -14.61 -0.30 -38.94
C ALA A 40 -16.09 0.15 -38.78
N THR A 41 -16.67 -0.01 -37.58
CA THR A 41 -18.08 0.34 -37.31
C THR A 41 -18.28 1.76 -36.77
N ASN A 42 -17.20 2.43 -36.30
CA ASN A 42 -17.29 3.74 -35.66
C ASN A 42 -17.26 4.96 -36.62
N TRP A 43 -17.01 4.76 -37.88
CA TRP A 43 -16.85 5.87 -38.84
C TRP A 43 -18.16 6.64 -39.14
N LEU A 44 -19.32 6.12 -38.75
CA LEU A 44 -20.65 6.67 -39.08
C LEU A 44 -21.45 7.13 -37.83
N SER A 45 -20.85 7.29 -36.66
CA SER A 45 -21.58 7.61 -35.43
C SER A 45 -21.30 9.02 -34.87
N ASP A 46 -22.30 9.63 -34.20
CA ASP A 46 -22.21 10.90 -33.50
C ASP A 46 -21.16 10.90 -32.37
N LYS A 47 -20.60 12.07 -32.02
CA LYS A 47 -19.45 12.23 -31.12
C LYS A 47 -19.70 11.63 -29.72
N GLU A 48 -20.85 11.88 -29.12
CA GLU A 48 -21.26 11.33 -27.80
C GLU A 48 -21.34 9.80 -27.81
N LYS A 49 -22.01 9.22 -28.80
CA LYS A 49 -22.12 7.77 -28.97
C LYS A 49 -20.76 7.11 -29.27
N ARG A 50 -19.80 7.89 -29.81
CA ARG A 50 -18.45 7.41 -30.09
C ARG A 50 -17.62 7.33 -28.80
N GLU A 51 -17.78 8.30 -27.90
CA GLU A 51 -17.11 8.32 -26.58
C GLU A 51 -17.65 7.21 -25.66
N GLU A 52 -18.97 7.04 -25.56
CA GLU A 52 -19.58 5.94 -24.78
C GLU A 52 -19.15 4.54 -25.30
N ARG A 53 -19.13 4.35 -26.61
CA ARG A 53 -18.68 3.07 -27.20
C ARG A 53 -17.20 2.84 -27.01
N HIS A 54 -16.38 3.90 -27.01
CA HIS A 54 -14.96 3.80 -26.78
C HIS A 54 -14.68 3.39 -25.33
N SER A 55 -15.32 4.02 -24.35
CA SER A 55 -15.23 3.65 -22.92
C SER A 55 -15.73 2.23 -22.67
N ALA A 56 -16.86 1.84 -23.22
CA ALA A 56 -17.39 0.47 -23.11
C ALA A 56 -16.43 -0.58 -23.72
N MET A 57 -15.76 -0.24 -24.83
CA MET A 57 -14.77 -1.11 -25.45
C MET A 57 -13.53 -1.22 -24.56
N LEU A 58 -13.01 -0.10 -24.03
CA LEU A 58 -11.87 -0.09 -23.11
C LEU A 58 -12.17 -0.91 -21.85
N SER A 59 -13.34 -0.73 -21.25
CA SER A 59 -13.79 -1.52 -20.10
C SER A 59 -13.82 -3.03 -20.40
N SER A 60 -14.35 -3.42 -21.57
CA SER A 60 -14.38 -4.84 -21.97
C SER A 60 -12.99 -5.42 -22.20
N GLN A 61 -12.06 -4.64 -22.76
CA GLN A 61 -10.66 -5.07 -22.96
C GLN A 61 -9.88 -5.11 -21.66
N ALA A 62 -10.10 -4.13 -20.79
CA ALA A 62 -9.51 -4.10 -19.46
C ALA A 62 -9.94 -5.31 -18.63
N GLN A 63 -11.23 -5.66 -18.63
CA GLN A 63 -11.72 -6.83 -17.92
C GLN A 63 -11.12 -8.14 -18.47
N LEU A 64 -11.00 -8.29 -19.78
CA LEU A 64 -10.34 -9.46 -20.38
C LEU A 64 -8.86 -9.55 -19.97
N LEU A 65 -8.16 -8.41 -19.93
CA LEU A 65 -6.79 -8.34 -19.46
C LEU A 65 -6.69 -8.82 -18.00
N VAL A 66 -7.54 -8.29 -17.13
CA VAL A 66 -7.56 -8.64 -15.71
C VAL A 66 -7.89 -10.12 -15.49
N ASP A 67 -8.86 -10.66 -16.21
CA ASP A 67 -9.22 -12.07 -16.12
C ASP A 67 -8.04 -12.99 -16.52
N GLU A 68 -7.27 -12.61 -17.53
CA GLU A 68 -6.07 -13.37 -17.94
C GLU A 68 -4.93 -13.19 -16.94
N LEU A 69 -4.70 -11.98 -16.41
CA LEU A 69 -3.71 -11.73 -15.37
C LEU A 69 -4.03 -12.53 -14.10
N GLY A 70 -5.30 -12.54 -13.67
CA GLY A 70 -5.76 -13.30 -12.50
C GLY A 70 -5.56 -14.83 -12.67
N ARG A 71 -5.69 -15.35 -13.88
CA ARG A 71 -5.43 -16.78 -14.17
C ARG A 71 -3.97 -17.17 -14.10
N LEU A 72 -3.06 -16.23 -14.35
CA LEU A 72 -1.61 -16.49 -14.34
C LEU A 72 -1.04 -16.56 -12.94
N LYS A 73 -1.65 -15.85 -11.98
CA LYS A 73 -1.25 -15.82 -10.55
C LYS A 73 0.21 -15.41 -10.30
N GLY A 74 0.61 -15.28 -9.06
CA GLY A 74 1.98 -14.94 -8.68
C GLY A 74 2.38 -13.52 -9.11
N SER A 75 3.59 -13.36 -9.65
CA SER A 75 4.17 -12.06 -10.03
C SER A 75 3.28 -11.22 -10.96
N VAL A 76 2.53 -11.85 -11.87
CA VAL A 76 1.64 -11.15 -12.81
C VAL A 76 0.49 -10.45 -12.10
N VAL A 77 -0.09 -11.08 -11.06
CA VAL A 77 -1.14 -10.45 -10.23
C VAL A 77 -0.57 -9.25 -9.48
N LYS A 78 0.60 -9.42 -8.85
CA LYS A 78 1.27 -8.31 -8.13
C LYS A 78 1.65 -7.17 -9.08
N ILE A 79 2.18 -7.48 -10.26
CA ILE A 79 2.46 -6.47 -11.30
C ILE A 79 1.18 -5.70 -11.63
N GLY A 80 0.06 -6.37 -11.82
CA GLY A 80 -1.24 -5.73 -12.07
C GLY A 80 -1.67 -4.83 -10.92
N GLN A 81 -1.52 -5.26 -9.68
CA GLN A 81 -1.80 -4.46 -8.47
C GLN A 81 -0.90 -3.22 -8.39
N VAL A 82 0.41 -3.39 -8.57
CA VAL A 82 1.38 -2.28 -8.58
C VAL A 82 1.06 -1.31 -9.72
N MET A 83 0.74 -1.81 -10.90
CA MET A 83 0.32 -0.98 -12.04
C MET A 83 -0.99 -0.23 -11.77
N ALA A 84 -1.96 -0.83 -11.08
CA ALA A 84 -3.20 -0.15 -10.69
C ALA A 84 -2.93 1.02 -9.75
N LEU A 85 -2.02 0.82 -8.78
CA LEU A 85 -1.67 1.82 -7.77
C LEU A 85 -0.88 3.01 -8.34
N TYR A 86 0.01 2.76 -9.29
CA TYR A 86 0.93 3.76 -9.85
C TYR A 86 0.62 4.15 -11.28
N GLY A 87 -0.39 3.51 -11.86
CA GLY A 87 -0.75 3.68 -13.27
C GLY A 87 -1.88 4.67 -13.53
N GLU A 88 -2.49 5.28 -12.51
CA GLU A 88 -3.64 6.18 -12.68
C GLU A 88 -3.41 7.29 -13.71
N HIS A 89 -2.16 7.71 -13.91
CA HIS A 89 -1.79 8.75 -14.89
C HIS A 89 -1.34 8.20 -16.24
N PHE A 90 -1.02 6.91 -16.31
CA PHE A 90 -0.49 6.25 -17.51
C PHE A 90 -1.47 5.27 -18.13
N LEU A 91 -2.41 4.80 -17.34
CA LEU A 91 -3.45 3.85 -17.75
C LEU A 91 -4.81 4.55 -17.84
N PRO A 92 -5.66 4.18 -18.79
CA PRO A 92 -7.05 4.62 -18.78
C PRO A 92 -7.77 4.22 -17.50
N ASP A 93 -8.71 5.05 -17.03
CA ASP A 93 -9.48 4.82 -15.80
C ASP A 93 -10.13 3.43 -15.77
N GLU A 94 -10.62 2.95 -16.91
CA GLU A 94 -11.24 1.63 -17.04
C GLU A 94 -10.23 0.50 -16.78
N VAL A 95 -8.98 0.69 -17.20
CA VAL A 95 -7.89 -0.28 -16.98
C VAL A 95 -7.49 -0.28 -15.51
N THR A 96 -7.30 0.89 -14.92
CA THR A 96 -6.94 1.05 -13.50
C THR A 96 -8.01 0.44 -12.59
N LYS A 97 -9.29 0.76 -12.83
CA LYS A 97 -10.43 0.19 -12.08
C LYS A 97 -10.48 -1.35 -12.21
N ALA A 98 -10.25 -1.87 -13.42
CA ALA A 98 -10.23 -3.30 -13.63
C ALA A 98 -9.04 -3.98 -12.91
N LEU A 99 -7.85 -3.38 -12.93
CA LEU A 99 -6.67 -3.91 -12.23
C LEU A 99 -6.84 -3.93 -10.70
N HIS A 100 -7.56 -2.98 -10.11
CA HIS A 100 -7.88 -3.02 -8.67
C HIS A 100 -8.67 -4.27 -8.26
N THR A 101 -9.43 -4.88 -9.18
CA THR A 101 -10.14 -6.13 -8.86
C THR A 101 -9.21 -7.34 -8.66
N LEU A 102 -7.91 -7.21 -8.97
CA LEU A 102 -6.89 -8.24 -8.69
C LEU A 102 -6.48 -8.30 -7.22
N GLU A 103 -6.78 -7.27 -6.42
CA GLU A 103 -6.36 -7.20 -5.01
C GLU A 103 -6.96 -8.35 -4.18
N ASP A 104 -8.16 -8.81 -4.51
CA ASP A 104 -8.87 -9.87 -3.78
C ASP A 104 -8.55 -11.30 -4.26
N GLN A 105 -7.68 -11.47 -5.26
CA GLN A 105 -7.45 -12.78 -5.91
C GLN A 105 -6.21 -13.52 -5.40
N THR A 106 -5.90 -13.45 -4.11
CA THR A 106 -4.83 -14.24 -3.52
C THR A 106 -5.27 -15.69 -3.31
N THR A 107 -4.58 -16.64 -3.94
CA THR A 107 -4.84 -18.07 -3.78
C THR A 107 -3.57 -18.75 -3.29
N SER A 108 -3.64 -19.45 -2.16
CA SER A 108 -2.51 -20.22 -1.62
C SER A 108 -2.17 -21.42 -2.51
N LEU A 109 -0.89 -21.80 -2.51
CA LEU A 109 -0.43 -23.05 -3.09
C LEU A 109 -0.71 -24.21 -2.13
N GLU A 110 -0.79 -25.42 -2.70
CA GLU A 110 -0.85 -26.65 -1.90
C GLU A 110 0.43 -26.82 -1.08
N TRP A 111 0.26 -27.39 0.11
CA TRP A 111 1.36 -27.65 1.04
C TRP A 111 2.57 -28.34 0.41
N SER A 112 2.31 -29.33 -0.46
CA SER A 112 3.37 -30.08 -1.14
C SER A 112 4.36 -29.21 -1.95
N ALA A 113 3.90 -28.08 -2.48
CA ALA A 113 4.74 -27.12 -3.19
C ALA A 113 5.59 -26.30 -2.21
N ILE A 114 5.00 -25.84 -1.11
CA ILE A 114 5.67 -25.06 -0.07
C ILE A 114 6.65 -25.91 0.72
N GLU A 115 6.28 -27.13 1.08
CA GLU A 115 7.17 -28.07 1.77
C GLU A 115 8.45 -28.33 0.96
N ARG A 116 8.34 -28.38 -0.37
CA ARG A 116 9.52 -28.51 -1.25
C ARG A 116 10.41 -27.30 -1.15
N VAL A 117 9.86 -26.08 -1.22
CA VAL A 117 10.65 -24.85 -1.04
C VAL A 117 11.34 -24.85 0.32
N LEU A 118 10.62 -25.18 1.39
CA LEU A 118 11.19 -25.23 2.73
C LEU A 118 12.31 -26.27 2.83
N LYS A 119 12.17 -27.44 2.21
CA LYS A 119 13.23 -28.47 2.16
C LYS A 119 14.45 -28.00 1.39
N ASP A 120 14.26 -27.36 0.26
CA ASP A 120 15.35 -26.88 -0.60
C ASP A 120 16.10 -25.70 0.07
N GLU A 121 15.38 -24.80 0.73
CA GLU A 121 15.92 -23.57 1.34
C GLU A 121 16.53 -23.81 2.74
N LEU A 122 15.83 -24.51 3.62
CA LEU A 122 16.27 -24.73 4.99
C LEU A 122 17.17 -25.98 5.13
N GLY A 123 17.03 -26.93 4.24
CA GLY A 123 17.63 -28.25 4.38
C GLY A 123 16.98 -29.10 5.47
N ALA A 124 17.31 -30.39 5.51
CA ALA A 124 16.68 -31.33 6.44
C ALA A 124 16.94 -30.98 7.91
N ASP A 125 18.15 -30.55 8.25
CA ASP A 125 18.56 -30.31 9.64
C ASP A 125 17.79 -29.17 10.29
N ARG A 126 17.64 -28.05 9.60
CA ARG A 126 16.88 -26.89 10.11
C ARG A 126 15.37 -27.16 10.08
N LEU A 127 14.85 -27.74 8.99
CA LEU A 127 13.43 -28.03 8.86
C LEU A 127 12.96 -29.06 9.92
N ASN A 128 13.77 -30.05 10.25
CA ASN A 128 13.46 -31.04 11.28
C ASN A 128 13.36 -30.44 12.71
N GLN A 129 13.93 -29.28 12.95
CA GLN A 129 13.80 -28.55 14.22
C GLN A 129 12.43 -27.90 14.37
N LEU A 130 11.68 -27.76 13.29
CA LEU A 130 10.38 -27.09 13.25
C LEU A 130 9.24 -28.09 13.11
N GLU A 131 8.12 -27.76 13.71
CA GLU A 131 6.81 -28.32 13.43
C GLU A 131 6.02 -27.25 12.68
N VAL A 132 5.86 -27.43 11.36
CA VAL A 132 5.22 -26.44 10.49
C VAL A 132 3.78 -26.84 10.22
N ASP A 133 2.84 -25.90 10.40
CA ASP A 133 1.44 -26.12 10.07
C ASP A 133 1.27 -26.10 8.54
N PRO A 134 0.73 -27.17 7.94
CA PRO A 134 0.46 -27.22 6.50
C PRO A 134 -0.57 -26.17 6.03
N GLU A 135 -1.49 -25.72 6.90
CA GLU A 135 -2.49 -24.72 6.59
C GLU A 135 -1.88 -23.30 6.69
N PRO A 136 -1.88 -22.49 5.62
CA PRO A 136 -1.36 -21.13 5.72
C PRO A 136 -2.29 -20.23 6.54
N ILE A 137 -1.70 -19.40 7.40
CA ILE A 137 -2.44 -18.37 8.14
C ILE A 137 -2.66 -17.09 7.35
N GLY A 138 -1.97 -16.94 6.23
CA GLY A 138 -2.08 -15.81 5.30
C GLY A 138 -1.52 -16.16 3.93
N ALA A 139 -2.10 -15.58 2.90
CA ALA A 139 -1.60 -15.65 1.54
C ALA A 139 -1.28 -14.25 1.05
N ALA A 140 -0.07 -14.05 0.56
CA ALA A 140 0.37 -12.85 -0.13
C ALA A 140 0.37 -13.08 -1.65
N SER A 141 0.52 -12.02 -2.44
CA SER A 141 0.58 -12.13 -3.90
C SER A 141 1.76 -12.96 -4.40
N LEU A 142 2.89 -12.93 -3.68
CA LEU A 142 4.16 -13.58 -4.07
C LEU A 142 4.60 -14.71 -3.12
N GLY A 143 3.81 -15.00 -2.08
CA GLY A 143 4.14 -16.02 -1.09
C GLY A 143 2.98 -16.34 -0.17
N GLN A 144 3.23 -17.18 0.81
CA GLN A 144 2.26 -17.48 1.85
C GLN A 144 2.96 -17.64 3.21
N VAL A 145 2.19 -17.46 4.28
CA VAL A 145 2.68 -17.46 5.65
C VAL A 145 2.15 -18.69 6.37
N HIS A 146 3.06 -19.48 6.92
CA HIS A 146 2.75 -20.65 7.72
C HIS A 146 3.15 -20.46 9.17
N ARG A 147 2.33 -20.94 10.08
CA ARG A 147 2.69 -21.07 11.47
C ARG A 147 3.67 -22.23 11.67
N ALA A 148 4.61 -22.04 12.56
CA ALA A 148 5.52 -23.11 12.95
C ALA A 148 5.83 -23.01 14.44
N ARG A 149 6.34 -24.11 15.00
CA ARG A 149 6.80 -24.21 16.37
C ARG A 149 8.20 -24.82 16.40
N ARG A 150 9.12 -24.17 17.09
CA ARG A 150 10.45 -24.74 17.32
C ARG A 150 10.36 -25.83 18.39
N LYS A 151 10.82 -27.03 18.05
CA LYS A 151 10.67 -28.23 18.91
C LYS A 151 11.49 -28.16 20.21
N SER A 152 12.63 -27.45 20.19
CA SER A 152 13.56 -27.41 21.32
C SER A 152 13.01 -26.66 22.54
N ASP A 153 12.28 -25.58 22.33
CA ASP A 153 11.81 -24.65 23.37
C ASP A 153 10.33 -24.26 23.24
N GLY A 154 9.68 -24.73 22.18
CA GLY A 154 8.28 -24.44 21.93
C GLY A 154 8.00 -23.04 21.39
N LEU A 155 9.01 -22.29 20.97
CA LEU A 155 8.83 -20.94 20.40
C LEU A 155 7.88 -20.99 19.19
N GLU A 156 6.82 -20.18 19.26
CA GLU A 156 5.91 -19.98 18.13
C GLU A 156 6.53 -18.98 17.14
N LEU A 157 6.54 -19.32 15.86
CA LEU A 157 7.09 -18.51 14.80
C LEU A 157 6.22 -18.60 13.54
N VAL A 158 6.49 -17.74 12.58
CA VAL A 158 5.91 -17.79 11.24
C VAL A 158 7.02 -17.91 10.20
N LEU A 159 6.70 -18.62 9.12
CA LEU A 159 7.52 -18.72 7.94
C LEU A 159 6.76 -18.06 6.78
N LYS A 160 7.25 -16.93 6.31
CA LYS A 160 6.81 -16.30 5.05
C LYS A 160 7.62 -16.96 3.94
N VAL A 161 6.96 -17.73 3.10
CA VAL A 161 7.61 -18.57 2.07
C VAL A 161 7.24 -18.04 0.70
N GLN A 162 8.24 -17.70 -0.09
CA GLN A 162 8.05 -17.20 -1.45
C GLN A 162 7.58 -18.32 -2.39
N TYR A 163 6.72 -17.99 -3.34
CA TYR A 163 6.29 -18.95 -4.34
C TYR A 163 7.44 -19.33 -5.28
N PRO A 164 7.56 -20.63 -5.66
CA PRO A 164 8.68 -21.10 -6.46
C PRO A 164 8.89 -20.31 -7.75
N GLY A 165 10.09 -19.77 -7.96
CA GLY A 165 10.51 -19.13 -9.21
C GLY A 165 9.87 -17.76 -9.50
N VAL A 166 9.19 -17.16 -8.53
CA VAL A 166 8.59 -15.83 -8.66
C VAL A 166 9.67 -14.77 -8.86
N ASP A 167 10.76 -14.84 -8.13
CA ASP A 167 11.95 -14.00 -8.25
C ASP A 167 12.49 -13.90 -9.67
N LYS A 168 12.58 -15.05 -10.35
CA LYS A 168 13.08 -15.18 -11.74
C LYS A 168 12.05 -14.78 -12.79
N ALA A 169 10.77 -14.75 -12.41
CA ALA A 169 9.68 -14.46 -13.33
C ALA A 169 9.39 -12.95 -13.48
N VAL A 170 9.77 -12.12 -12.51
CA VAL A 170 9.44 -10.68 -12.45
C VAL A 170 9.67 -9.98 -13.79
N ASP A 171 10.89 -10.02 -14.31
CA ASP A 171 11.24 -9.29 -15.55
C ASP A 171 10.48 -9.79 -16.78
N SER A 172 10.37 -11.13 -16.91
CA SER A 172 9.67 -11.72 -18.06
C SER A 172 8.18 -11.45 -18.02
N ASP A 173 7.59 -11.45 -16.84
CA ASP A 173 6.18 -11.21 -16.62
C ASP A 173 5.85 -9.73 -16.84
N LEU A 174 6.66 -8.82 -16.28
CA LEU A 174 6.49 -7.38 -16.49
C LEU A 174 6.58 -6.99 -17.97
N ASN A 175 7.59 -7.50 -18.68
CA ASN A 175 7.74 -7.27 -20.11
C ASN A 175 6.54 -7.82 -20.91
N SER A 176 5.97 -8.94 -20.47
CA SER A 176 4.82 -9.56 -21.11
C SER A 176 3.55 -8.73 -20.90
N VAL A 177 3.34 -8.21 -19.67
CA VAL A 177 2.22 -7.30 -19.36
C VAL A 177 2.34 -5.99 -20.14
N ALA A 178 3.52 -5.37 -20.17
CA ALA A 178 3.78 -4.16 -20.96
C ALA A 178 3.51 -4.38 -22.45
N HIS A 179 3.92 -5.53 -22.98
CA HIS A 179 3.66 -5.89 -24.38
C HIS A 179 2.17 -6.06 -24.68
N LEU A 180 1.40 -6.65 -23.75
CA LEU A 180 -0.05 -6.75 -23.85
C LEU A 180 -0.74 -5.39 -23.89
N LEU A 181 -0.37 -4.49 -22.98
CA LEU A 181 -0.87 -3.11 -22.94
C LEU A 181 -0.62 -2.37 -24.27
N LYS A 182 0.57 -2.61 -24.87
CA LYS A 182 0.94 -2.07 -26.18
C LYS A 182 0.08 -2.61 -27.30
N ILE A 183 -0.09 -3.95 -27.38
CA ILE A 183 -0.90 -4.60 -28.44
C ILE A 183 -2.37 -4.16 -28.33
N ALA A 184 -2.88 -4.09 -27.10
CA ALA A 184 -4.24 -3.63 -26.83
C ALA A 184 -4.42 -2.11 -27.03
N ARG A 185 -3.36 -1.37 -27.33
CA ARG A 185 -3.35 0.10 -27.47
C ARG A 185 -3.96 0.83 -26.27
N LEU A 186 -3.79 0.26 -25.08
CA LEU A 186 -4.30 0.82 -23.84
C LEU A 186 -3.38 1.91 -23.29
N VAL A 187 -2.14 2.02 -23.78
CA VAL A 187 -1.14 2.99 -23.32
C VAL A 187 -0.37 3.58 -24.50
N SER A 188 0.09 4.83 -24.32
CA SER A 188 1.04 5.49 -25.21
C SER A 188 2.48 5.21 -24.75
N PHE A 189 3.28 4.56 -25.59
CA PHE A 189 4.67 4.20 -25.28
C PHE A 189 5.62 5.38 -25.52
N GLY A 190 5.58 6.37 -24.60
CA GLY A 190 6.55 7.49 -24.54
C GLY A 190 7.71 7.19 -23.57
N PRO A 191 8.66 8.15 -23.43
CA PRO A 191 9.73 8.09 -22.42
C PRO A 191 9.15 7.93 -21.01
N GLU A 192 8.17 8.73 -20.64
CA GLU A 192 7.52 8.73 -19.33
C GLU A 192 6.93 7.35 -18.95
N PHE A 193 6.31 6.65 -19.92
CA PHE A 193 5.82 5.30 -19.68
C PHE A 193 6.96 4.30 -19.45
N LYS A 194 8.11 4.48 -20.11
CA LYS A 194 9.27 3.61 -19.88
C LYS A 194 9.86 3.81 -18.50
N ASP A 195 9.97 5.07 -18.06
CA ASP A 195 10.48 5.41 -16.73
C ASP A 195 9.54 4.88 -15.65
N TRP A 196 8.23 5.01 -15.84
CA TRP A 196 7.23 4.42 -14.96
C TRP A 196 7.32 2.88 -14.93
N LEU A 197 7.51 2.22 -16.08
CA LEU A 197 7.64 0.77 -16.14
C LEU A 197 8.91 0.28 -15.43
N GLU A 198 10.00 1.03 -15.51
CA GLU A 198 11.23 0.74 -14.78
C GLU A 198 11.04 0.89 -13.27
N GLU A 199 10.24 1.86 -12.83
CA GLU A 199 9.88 1.99 -11.43
C GLU A 199 9.04 0.80 -10.94
N VAL A 200 8.04 0.36 -11.71
CA VAL A 200 7.29 -0.86 -11.41
C VAL A 200 8.24 -2.06 -11.29
N ARG A 201 9.26 -2.14 -12.16
CA ARG A 201 10.30 -3.18 -12.11
C ARG A 201 11.07 -3.14 -10.79
N ASN A 202 11.54 -1.97 -10.40
CA ASN A 202 12.30 -1.77 -9.16
C ASN A 202 11.46 -2.15 -7.92
N MET A 203 10.19 -1.76 -7.90
CA MET A 203 9.27 -2.17 -6.83
C MET A 203 9.07 -3.68 -6.77
N MET A 204 8.91 -4.33 -7.92
CA MET A 204 8.75 -5.79 -7.96
C MET A 204 10.01 -6.53 -7.49
N HIS A 205 11.20 -6.04 -7.84
CA HIS A 205 12.45 -6.61 -7.33
C HIS A 205 12.61 -6.46 -5.83
N ARG A 206 12.17 -5.32 -5.25
CA ARG A 206 12.15 -5.13 -3.79
C ARG A 206 11.18 -6.08 -3.09
N GLU A 207 10.00 -6.28 -3.66
CA GLU A 207 8.95 -7.16 -3.10
C GLU A 207 9.39 -8.63 -3.03
N VAL A 208 10.32 -9.06 -3.89
CA VAL A 208 10.87 -10.42 -3.86
C VAL A 208 12.18 -10.54 -3.07
N ASP A 209 12.73 -9.44 -2.59
CA ASP A 209 13.95 -9.41 -1.78
C ASP A 209 13.65 -9.64 -0.29
N TYR A 210 13.50 -10.90 0.08
CA TYR A 210 13.24 -11.27 1.47
C TYR A 210 14.42 -11.00 2.41
N GLY A 211 15.63 -10.90 1.88
CA GLY A 211 16.80 -10.48 2.65
C GLY A 211 16.70 -9.02 3.10
N LEU A 212 16.28 -8.14 2.19
CA LEU A 212 16.04 -6.72 2.49
C LEU A 212 14.88 -6.56 3.47
N GLU A 213 13.78 -7.28 3.28
CA GLU A 213 12.63 -7.23 4.19
C GLU A 213 13.00 -7.66 5.62
N ALA A 214 13.78 -8.74 5.77
CA ALA A 214 14.24 -9.21 7.07
C ALA A 214 15.14 -8.17 7.78
N GLN A 215 16.07 -7.55 7.04
CA GLN A 215 16.95 -6.50 7.58
C GLN A 215 16.14 -5.27 8.00
N THR A 216 15.19 -4.85 7.19
CA THR A 216 14.33 -3.69 7.48
C THR A 216 13.43 -3.96 8.68
N THR A 217 12.86 -5.17 8.78
CA THR A 217 12.07 -5.59 9.94
C THR A 217 12.88 -5.48 11.23
N GLU A 218 14.10 -6.01 11.25
CA GLU A 218 14.96 -5.94 12.44
C GLU A 218 15.38 -4.49 12.77
N LYS A 219 15.63 -3.66 11.75
CA LYS A 219 15.90 -2.24 11.94
C LYS A 219 14.74 -1.53 12.65
N PHE A 220 13.53 -1.68 12.14
CA PHE A 220 12.34 -1.06 12.76
C PHE A 220 12.06 -1.63 14.15
N ARG A 221 12.30 -2.92 14.38
CA ARG A 221 12.22 -3.53 15.71
C ARG A 221 13.12 -2.84 16.72
N LEU A 222 14.36 -2.57 16.34
CA LEU A 222 15.31 -1.86 17.21
C LEU A 222 14.93 -0.39 17.43
N MET A 223 14.44 0.29 16.40
CA MET A 223 13.99 1.70 16.49
C MET A 223 12.76 1.87 17.40
N LEU A 224 11.94 0.82 17.54
CA LEU A 224 10.72 0.83 18.34
C LEU A 224 10.86 0.04 19.66
N GLU A 225 12.03 -0.52 19.96
CA GLU A 225 12.25 -1.43 21.11
C GLU A 225 11.89 -0.79 22.47
N GLN A 226 12.08 0.51 22.59
CA GLN A 226 11.82 1.25 23.84
C GLN A 226 10.40 1.83 23.92
N ASP A 227 9.58 1.66 22.89
CA ASP A 227 8.21 2.15 22.87
C ASP A 227 7.21 1.03 23.09
N PRO A 228 6.59 0.94 24.30
CA PRO A 228 5.71 -0.16 24.65
C PRO A 228 4.41 -0.21 23.82
N ARG A 229 4.11 0.85 23.08
CA ARG A 229 2.90 0.92 22.23
C ARG A 229 3.02 0.11 20.94
N PHE A 230 4.25 -0.32 20.57
CA PHE A 230 4.52 -1.02 19.34
C PHE A 230 5.17 -2.37 19.55
N VAL A 231 4.83 -3.32 18.70
CA VAL A 231 5.48 -4.63 18.62
C VAL A 231 5.89 -4.90 17.19
N VAL A 232 7.16 -5.23 16.99
CA VAL A 232 7.70 -5.70 15.71
C VAL A 232 8.21 -7.12 15.92
N PRO A 233 7.83 -8.09 15.07
CA PRO A 233 8.32 -9.46 15.18
C PRO A 233 9.84 -9.52 15.12
N ARG A 234 10.46 -10.34 15.97
CA ARG A 234 11.89 -10.59 15.93
C ARG A 234 12.20 -11.55 14.79
N VAL A 235 13.13 -11.18 13.92
CA VAL A 235 13.61 -12.04 12.84
C VAL A 235 14.48 -13.17 13.41
N LEU A 236 14.24 -14.38 12.94
CA LEU A 236 14.97 -15.59 13.33
C LEU A 236 15.94 -15.98 12.20
N ASN A 237 17.08 -15.30 12.17
CA ASN A 237 18.05 -15.40 11.07
C ASN A 237 18.49 -16.83 10.74
N GLU A 238 18.50 -17.74 11.72
CA GLU A 238 18.84 -19.15 11.55
C GLU A 238 17.89 -19.89 10.60
N TYR A 239 16.66 -19.37 10.42
CA TYR A 239 15.65 -19.92 9.50
C TYR A 239 15.34 -19.00 8.31
N CYS A 240 16.07 -17.89 8.15
CA CYS A 240 15.95 -17.01 7.00
C CYS A 240 16.85 -17.47 5.84
N THR A 241 16.34 -17.27 4.61
CA THR A 241 17.07 -17.51 3.35
C THR A 241 16.64 -16.48 2.31
N ALA A 242 17.09 -16.60 1.08
CA ALA A 242 16.63 -15.71 0.00
C ALA A 242 15.12 -15.79 -0.27
N HIS A 243 14.48 -16.92 0.07
CA HIS A 243 13.05 -17.16 -0.25
C HIS A 243 12.18 -17.50 0.97
N VAL A 244 12.77 -17.44 2.18
CA VAL A 244 12.06 -17.69 3.43
C VAL A 244 12.43 -16.62 4.46
N ILE A 245 11.44 -15.95 5.03
CA ILE A 245 11.61 -15.12 6.22
C ILE A 245 10.96 -15.84 7.40
N ALA A 246 11.71 -16.00 8.47
CA ALA A 246 11.24 -16.52 9.74
C ALA A 246 11.22 -15.42 10.78
N SER A 247 10.10 -15.26 11.47
CA SER A 247 9.97 -14.30 12.59
C SER A 247 9.08 -14.87 13.70
N THR A 248 9.15 -14.27 14.88
CA THR A 248 8.25 -14.64 15.98
C THR A 248 6.79 -14.46 15.57
N PHE A 249 5.94 -15.38 16.01
CA PHE A 249 4.49 -15.26 15.81
C PHE A 249 3.92 -14.25 16.79
N GLU A 250 3.35 -13.18 16.26
CA GLU A 250 2.74 -12.13 17.07
C GLU A 250 1.23 -12.23 17.05
N ARG A 251 0.64 -12.35 18.25
CA ARG A 251 -0.82 -12.42 18.43
C ARG A 251 -1.42 -11.04 18.31
N GLY A 252 -2.71 -10.97 17.99
CA GLY A 252 -3.47 -9.73 17.96
C GLY A 252 -4.70 -9.83 17.07
N HIS A 253 -5.60 -8.90 17.24
CA HIS A 253 -6.85 -8.78 16.50
C HIS A 253 -6.62 -7.95 15.22
N SER A 254 -7.44 -8.19 14.20
CA SER A 254 -7.57 -7.24 13.09
C SER A 254 -8.04 -5.88 13.62
N VAL A 255 -7.56 -4.79 13.03
CA VAL A 255 -7.97 -3.41 13.40
C VAL A 255 -9.49 -3.23 13.38
N SER A 256 -10.19 -3.93 12.48
CA SER A 256 -11.65 -3.88 12.35
C SER A 256 -12.39 -4.96 13.18
N ALA A 257 -11.70 -5.73 14.02
CA ALA A 257 -12.32 -6.79 14.82
C ALA A 257 -13.34 -6.22 15.84
N PRO A 258 -14.40 -6.97 16.18
CA PRO A 258 -15.35 -6.55 17.20
C PRO A 258 -14.68 -6.18 18.53
N ALA A 259 -13.73 -7.00 19.01
CA ALA A 259 -13.01 -6.75 20.25
C ALA A 259 -12.31 -5.37 20.27
N VAL A 260 -11.73 -4.94 19.15
CA VAL A 260 -11.09 -3.61 19.02
C VAL A 260 -12.14 -2.50 19.00
N ARG A 261 -13.29 -2.72 18.35
CA ARG A 261 -14.38 -1.72 18.28
C ARG A 261 -15.06 -1.52 19.64
N GLU A 262 -15.05 -2.53 20.49
CA GLU A 262 -15.63 -2.52 21.84
C GLU A 262 -14.72 -1.87 22.89
N LEU A 263 -13.48 -1.53 22.55
CA LEU A 263 -12.62 -0.73 23.41
C LEU A 263 -13.23 0.66 23.68
N SER A 264 -12.93 1.24 24.83
CA SER A 264 -13.34 2.60 25.15
C SER A 264 -12.85 3.60 24.10
N LEU A 265 -13.51 4.73 23.97
CA LEU A 265 -13.09 5.79 23.05
C LEU A 265 -11.66 6.24 23.35
N GLU A 266 -11.30 6.40 24.62
CA GLU A 266 -9.95 6.78 25.08
C GLU A 266 -8.89 5.79 24.57
N ARG A 267 -9.09 4.47 24.73
CA ARG A 267 -8.16 3.44 24.26
C ARG A 267 -8.03 3.45 22.73
N ARG A 268 -9.15 3.58 22.02
CA ARG A 268 -9.13 3.69 20.55
C ARG A 268 -8.43 4.96 20.07
N SER A 269 -8.62 6.06 20.79
CA SER A 269 -7.94 7.34 20.50
C SER A 269 -6.44 7.27 20.81
N ALA A 270 -6.03 6.56 21.86
CA ALA A 270 -4.62 6.31 22.16
C ALA A 270 -3.92 5.52 21.04
N LEU A 271 -4.56 4.44 20.54
CA LEU A 271 -4.07 3.69 19.38
C LEU A 271 -3.99 4.58 18.11
N GLY A 272 -4.98 5.44 17.89
CA GLY A 272 -4.99 6.38 16.78
C GLY A 272 -3.84 7.40 16.86
N LYS A 273 -3.62 7.98 18.05
CA LYS A 273 -2.49 8.88 18.33
C LYS A 273 -1.14 8.19 18.09
N ALA A 274 -0.98 6.96 18.58
CA ALA A 274 0.23 6.18 18.36
C ALA A 274 0.51 5.93 16.86
N ALA A 275 -0.52 5.59 16.07
CA ALA A 275 -0.37 5.39 14.63
C ALA A 275 0.02 6.69 13.89
N LEU A 276 -0.54 7.84 14.28
CA LEU A 276 -0.19 9.15 13.72
C LEU A 276 1.24 9.55 14.10
N GLU A 277 1.62 9.33 15.35
CA GLU A 277 2.97 9.61 15.82
C GLU A 277 4.02 8.74 15.14
N LEU A 278 3.73 7.46 14.92
CA LEU A 278 4.63 6.58 14.15
C LEU A 278 4.90 7.17 12.75
N PHE A 279 3.86 7.63 12.07
CA PHE A 279 4.02 8.30 10.78
C PHE A 279 4.90 9.55 10.87
N PHE A 280 4.75 10.35 11.92
CA PHE A 280 5.62 11.52 12.09
C PHE A 280 7.07 11.14 12.39
N ARG A 281 7.34 10.07 13.15
CA ARG A 281 8.70 9.54 13.31
C ARG A 281 9.30 9.08 12.00
N GLU A 282 8.54 8.33 11.21
CA GLU A 282 8.94 7.89 9.87
C GLU A 282 9.31 9.08 8.97
N LEU A 283 8.52 10.17 9.00
CA LEU A 283 8.68 11.34 8.14
C LEU A 283 9.78 12.29 8.64
N PHE A 284 9.69 12.73 9.89
CA PHE A 284 10.52 13.83 10.42
C PHE A 284 11.84 13.37 11.03
N VAL A 285 11.91 12.11 11.51
CA VAL A 285 13.06 11.63 12.28
C VAL A 285 13.86 10.60 11.48
N TRP A 286 13.19 9.62 10.89
CA TRP A 286 13.88 8.49 10.26
C TRP A 286 14.10 8.67 8.77
N SER A 287 13.31 9.50 8.11
CA SER A 287 13.31 9.66 6.64
C SER A 287 13.11 8.33 5.91
N GLU A 288 12.51 7.34 6.58
CA GLU A 288 12.19 6.03 6.08
C GLU A 288 10.73 5.72 6.40
N ILE A 289 9.93 5.51 5.38
CA ILE A 289 8.48 5.42 5.49
C ILE A 289 8.00 4.07 4.96
N GLN A 290 7.23 3.36 5.78
CA GLN A 290 6.51 2.16 5.33
C GLN A 290 5.31 2.59 4.47
N THR A 291 5.38 2.37 3.16
CA THR A 291 4.44 2.93 2.18
C THR A 291 3.25 2.04 1.85
N ASP A 292 3.15 0.83 2.42
CA ASP A 292 1.99 -0.05 2.24
C ASP A 292 0.98 0.09 3.39
N PRO A 293 -0.15 0.80 3.20
CA PRO A 293 -1.15 1.02 4.24
C PRO A 293 -2.12 -0.16 4.42
N ASN A 294 -1.81 -1.34 3.92
CA ASN A 294 -2.69 -2.49 4.03
C ASN A 294 -2.92 -2.87 5.50
N PHE A 295 -4.18 -2.91 5.93
CA PHE A 295 -4.54 -3.27 7.30
C PHE A 295 -4.21 -4.73 7.66
N GLY A 296 -3.96 -5.57 6.69
CA GLY A 296 -3.41 -6.92 6.90
C GLY A 296 -2.04 -6.91 7.58
N ASN A 297 -1.28 -5.82 7.42
CA ASN A 297 0.05 -5.64 7.99
C ASN A 297 0.03 -5.20 9.47
N TYR A 298 -1.16 -4.99 10.05
CA TYR A 298 -1.33 -4.50 11.41
C TYR A 298 -2.18 -5.47 12.24
N ARG A 299 -1.84 -5.61 13.53
CA ARG A 299 -2.69 -6.25 14.53
C ARG A 299 -2.77 -5.35 15.76
N ILE A 300 -3.84 -5.47 16.51
CA ILE A 300 -4.01 -4.81 17.80
C ILE A 300 -3.96 -5.89 18.89
N ARG A 301 -3.01 -5.76 19.81
CA ARG A 301 -3.00 -6.48 21.08
C ARG A 301 -3.75 -5.67 22.09
N ILE A 302 -4.70 -6.29 22.74
CA ILE A 302 -5.50 -5.65 23.77
C ILE A 302 -4.83 -5.92 25.12
N ALA A 303 -4.60 -4.87 25.89
CA ALA A 303 -4.02 -4.96 27.23
C ALA A 303 -4.75 -5.97 28.12
N GLY A 304 -3.99 -6.78 28.86
CA GLY A 304 -4.52 -7.86 29.68
C GLY A 304 -4.84 -9.16 28.95
N GLU A 305 -4.72 -9.24 27.61
CA GLU A 305 -4.83 -10.50 26.88
C GLU A 305 -3.48 -11.27 26.90
N SER A 306 -3.56 -12.61 26.74
CA SER A 306 -2.37 -13.47 26.75
C SER A 306 -1.32 -13.02 25.72
N GLY A 307 -0.13 -12.65 26.19
CA GLY A 307 1.01 -12.21 25.39
C GLY A 307 0.98 -10.72 25.06
N ALA A 308 0.06 -9.93 25.60
CA ALA A 308 0.04 -8.50 25.56
C ALA A 308 0.74 -7.89 26.79
N ASP A 309 1.10 -6.62 26.68
CA ASP A 309 1.42 -5.79 27.82
C ASP A 309 0.14 -5.65 28.70
N ASP A 310 0.31 -5.66 30.02
CA ASP A 310 -0.83 -5.54 30.92
C ASP A 310 -1.34 -4.10 31.03
N GLU A 311 -0.51 -3.13 30.68
CA GLU A 311 -0.78 -1.69 30.86
C GLU A 311 -1.26 -1.02 29.55
N HIS A 312 -0.80 -1.48 28.37
CA HIS A 312 -0.99 -0.77 27.13
C HIS A 312 -1.55 -1.65 26.01
N ASP A 313 -2.51 -1.09 25.26
CA ASP A 313 -2.86 -1.64 23.96
C ASP A 313 -1.70 -1.40 22.98
N GLN A 314 -1.38 -2.40 22.17
CA GLN A 314 -0.21 -2.35 21.27
C GLN A 314 -0.61 -2.48 19.82
N ILE A 315 0.09 -1.72 18.97
CA ILE A 315 0.05 -1.91 17.52
C ILE A 315 1.18 -2.87 17.12
N VAL A 316 0.82 -4.01 16.57
CA VAL A 316 1.78 -4.99 16.01
C VAL A 316 1.97 -4.68 14.54
N LEU A 317 3.22 -4.47 14.12
CA LEU A 317 3.64 -4.14 12.76
C LEU A 317 4.27 -5.39 12.12
N LEU A 318 3.64 -5.96 11.07
CA LEU A 318 3.98 -7.29 10.56
C LEU A 318 4.82 -7.30 9.29
N ASP A 319 4.79 -6.24 8.48
CA ASP A 319 5.41 -6.24 7.14
C ASP A 319 6.19 -4.94 6.89
N PHE A 320 7.45 -5.08 6.47
CA PHE A 320 8.37 -3.99 6.16
C PHE A 320 8.96 -4.09 4.75
N GLY A 321 8.36 -4.90 3.88
CA GLY A 321 8.81 -5.08 2.50
C GLY A 321 8.67 -3.82 1.62
N ALA A 322 7.77 -2.90 2.02
CA ALA A 322 7.50 -1.67 1.28
C ALA A 322 8.08 -0.40 1.92
N VAL A 323 9.10 -0.51 2.78
CA VAL A 323 9.77 0.67 3.36
C VAL A 323 10.61 1.36 2.29
N GLN A 324 10.49 2.68 2.20
CA GLN A 324 11.27 3.52 1.30
C GLN A 324 12.03 4.59 2.08
N ALA A 325 13.31 4.76 1.75
CA ALA A 325 14.11 5.88 2.21
C ALA A 325 13.91 7.08 1.28
N TYR A 326 13.81 8.25 1.85
CA TYR A 326 13.61 9.51 1.14
C TYR A 326 14.82 10.42 1.33
N SER A 327 15.22 11.10 0.24
CA SER A 327 16.33 12.04 0.33
C SER A 327 15.90 13.39 0.92
N PRO A 328 16.84 14.15 1.50
CA PRO A 328 16.57 15.50 1.99
C PRO A 328 16.05 16.44 0.89
N GLU A 329 16.52 16.28 -0.35
CA GLU A 329 16.09 17.10 -1.49
C GLU A 329 14.59 16.97 -1.77
N PHE A 330 13.99 15.82 -1.40
CA PHE A 330 12.54 15.62 -1.48
C PHE A 330 11.85 15.98 -0.16
N LEU A 331 12.38 15.56 0.99
CA LEU A 331 11.70 15.74 2.27
C LEU A 331 11.69 17.19 2.76
N ASP A 332 12.77 17.95 2.56
CA ASP A 332 12.85 19.33 3.05
C ASP A 332 11.73 20.21 2.46
N PRO A 333 11.45 20.21 1.13
CA PRO A 333 10.30 20.93 0.59
C PRO A 333 8.96 20.42 1.11
N VAL A 334 8.80 19.10 1.31
CA VAL A 334 7.56 18.54 1.88
C VAL A 334 7.35 19.03 3.31
N ILE A 335 8.39 18.99 4.14
CA ILE A 335 8.33 19.46 5.53
C ILE A 335 8.03 20.98 5.56
N GLN A 336 8.60 21.74 4.64
CA GLN A 336 8.28 23.17 4.49
C GLN A 336 6.81 23.38 4.10
N MET A 337 6.26 22.59 3.17
CA MET A 337 4.84 22.65 2.83
C MET A 337 3.94 22.32 4.02
N ILE A 338 4.30 21.31 4.82
CA ILE A 338 3.55 20.93 6.03
C ILE A 338 3.59 22.09 7.04
N ARG A 339 4.75 22.72 7.23
CA ARG A 339 4.91 23.87 8.12
C ARG A 339 4.09 25.07 7.64
N ALA A 340 4.21 25.43 6.35
CA ALA A 340 3.45 26.50 5.74
C ALA A 340 1.93 26.27 5.87
N SER A 341 1.48 25.03 5.63
CA SER A 341 0.08 24.64 5.85
C SER A 341 -0.35 24.81 7.31
N TYR A 342 0.48 24.42 8.26
CA TYR A 342 0.22 24.62 9.69
C TYR A 342 0.12 26.10 10.07
N GLU A 343 0.94 26.96 9.48
CA GLU A 343 0.98 28.41 9.69
C GLU A 343 -0.09 29.16 8.88
N GLY A 344 -0.86 28.48 8.02
CA GLY A 344 -1.85 29.13 7.13
C GLY A 344 -1.23 29.87 5.95
N ASP A 345 0.04 29.62 5.64
CA ASP A 345 0.78 30.24 4.54
C ASP A 345 0.56 29.48 3.21
N LEU A 346 -0.47 29.87 2.47
CA LEU A 346 -0.76 29.29 1.15
C LEU A 346 0.40 29.47 0.16
N SER A 347 1.11 30.60 0.22
CA SER A 347 2.23 30.89 -0.68
C SER A 347 3.38 29.90 -0.45
N GLY A 348 3.73 29.64 0.81
CA GLY A 348 4.74 28.65 1.16
C GLY A 348 4.39 27.23 0.71
N VAL A 349 3.10 26.86 0.76
CA VAL A 349 2.64 25.57 0.22
C VAL A 349 2.82 25.50 -1.30
N VAL A 350 2.47 26.56 -2.03
CA VAL A 350 2.63 26.66 -3.48
C VAL A 350 4.11 26.60 -3.87
N ASP A 351 4.99 27.32 -3.17
CA ASP A 351 6.43 27.34 -3.42
C ASP A 351 7.02 25.92 -3.27
N GLY A 352 6.65 25.19 -2.22
CA GLY A 352 7.06 23.79 -2.06
C GLY A 352 6.58 22.91 -3.20
N GLY A 353 5.36 23.09 -3.68
CA GLY A 353 4.82 22.37 -4.84
C GLY A 353 5.55 22.67 -6.15
N ILE A 354 6.04 23.89 -6.31
CA ILE A 354 6.87 24.30 -7.45
C ILE A 354 8.26 23.64 -7.36
N ILE A 355 8.90 23.68 -6.19
CA ILE A 355 10.20 23.05 -5.95
C ILE A 355 10.12 21.53 -6.25
N LEU A 356 9.05 20.87 -5.82
CA LEU A 356 8.80 19.46 -6.09
C LEU A 356 8.32 19.17 -7.53
N ASN A 357 8.21 20.20 -8.38
CA ASN A 357 7.88 20.11 -9.80
C ASN A 357 6.51 19.49 -10.12
N PHE A 358 5.55 19.50 -9.20
CA PHE A 358 4.16 19.17 -9.51
C PHE A 358 3.25 20.38 -9.66
N MET A 359 3.77 21.59 -9.35
CA MET A 359 3.22 22.88 -9.76
C MET A 359 4.23 23.61 -10.66
N SER A 360 3.82 24.67 -11.30
CA SER A 360 4.70 25.49 -12.17
C SER A 360 4.42 26.96 -11.96
N SER A 361 5.48 27.74 -11.76
CA SER A 361 5.38 29.19 -11.51
C SER A 361 4.79 30.01 -12.67
N ASP A 362 4.65 29.42 -13.85
CA ASP A 362 4.00 30.02 -15.02
C ASP A 362 2.48 29.80 -15.06
N TRP A 363 1.92 29.07 -14.08
CA TRP A 363 0.48 28.89 -13.98
C TRP A 363 -0.22 30.12 -13.43
N PRO A 364 -1.50 30.36 -13.80
CA PRO A 364 -2.27 31.45 -13.19
C PRO A 364 -2.40 31.28 -11.67
N ASP A 365 -2.33 32.40 -10.93
CA ASP A 365 -2.41 32.41 -9.46
C ASP A 365 -3.65 31.65 -8.94
N GLU A 366 -4.82 31.83 -9.59
CA GLU A 366 -6.04 31.09 -9.21
C GLU A 366 -5.88 29.55 -9.28
N VAL A 367 -5.04 29.05 -10.20
CA VAL A 367 -4.77 27.60 -10.32
C VAL A 367 -3.81 27.17 -9.23
N LEU A 368 -2.78 27.94 -8.95
CA LEU A 368 -1.81 27.71 -7.88
C LEU A 368 -2.51 27.70 -6.51
N ASP A 369 -3.35 28.69 -6.25
CA ASP A 369 -4.13 28.80 -5.00
C ASP A 369 -5.06 27.60 -4.80
N LYS A 370 -5.71 27.13 -5.85
CA LYS A 370 -6.56 25.93 -5.78
C LYS A 370 -5.76 24.67 -5.44
N PHE A 371 -4.60 24.49 -6.04
CA PHE A 371 -3.72 23.35 -5.72
C PHE A 371 -3.18 23.44 -4.30
N GLY A 372 -2.70 24.63 -3.89
CA GLY A 372 -2.24 24.86 -2.53
C GLY A 372 -3.35 24.58 -1.49
N SER A 373 -4.57 25.05 -1.74
CA SER A 373 -5.73 24.78 -0.89
C SER A 373 -6.08 23.32 -0.79
N VAL A 374 -5.94 22.53 -1.87
CA VAL A 374 -6.09 21.06 -1.81
C VAL A 374 -5.03 20.44 -0.93
N CYS A 375 -3.76 20.85 -1.06
CA CYS A 375 -2.66 20.36 -0.22
C CYS A 375 -2.90 20.67 1.27
N MET A 376 -3.35 21.90 1.58
CA MET A 376 -3.69 22.29 2.94
C MET A 376 -4.86 21.48 3.51
N SER A 377 -5.89 21.23 2.72
CA SER A 377 -7.09 20.49 3.19
C SER A 377 -6.78 19.04 3.59
N VAL A 378 -5.70 18.43 3.07
CA VAL A 378 -5.24 17.10 3.52
C VAL A 378 -4.79 17.13 4.98
N LEU A 379 -4.26 18.27 5.45
CA LEU A 379 -3.75 18.45 6.82
C LEU A 379 -4.81 19.02 7.79
N GLU A 380 -6.08 19.10 7.40
CA GLU A 380 -7.17 19.62 8.23
C GLU A 380 -7.12 19.13 9.69
N PRO A 381 -7.04 17.82 10.03
CA PRO A 381 -7.07 17.36 11.42
C PRO A 381 -5.78 17.70 12.20
N LEU A 382 -4.79 18.28 11.53
CA LEU A 382 -3.49 18.69 12.08
C LEU A 382 -3.35 20.22 12.15
N SER A 383 -4.38 20.97 11.70
CA SER A 383 -4.36 22.43 11.67
C SER A 383 -4.66 23.02 13.05
N PRO A 384 -3.98 24.11 13.47
CA PRO A 384 -4.34 24.88 14.64
C PRO A 384 -5.65 25.69 14.42
N ASP A 385 -6.01 26.01 13.17
CA ASP A 385 -7.23 26.71 12.83
C ASP A 385 -8.37 25.73 12.56
N GLN A 386 -9.36 25.72 13.45
CA GLN A 386 -10.55 24.88 13.39
C GLN A 386 -11.75 25.60 12.75
N SER A 387 -11.60 26.84 12.32
CA SER A 387 -12.72 27.68 11.84
C SER A 387 -13.38 27.15 10.57
N GLU A 388 -12.65 26.41 9.74
CA GLU A 388 -13.13 25.81 8.50
C GLU A 388 -13.54 24.34 8.66
N TRP A 389 -13.42 23.77 9.85
CA TRP A 389 -13.81 22.38 10.08
C TRP A 389 -15.32 22.24 10.03
N PRO A 390 -15.85 21.21 9.38
CA PRO A 390 -17.30 20.97 9.43
C PRO A 390 -17.76 20.67 10.86
N ASP A 391 -18.89 21.26 11.29
CA ASP A 391 -19.44 21.03 12.64
C ASP A 391 -19.58 19.55 12.99
N TYR A 392 -19.92 18.71 12.01
CA TYR A 392 -20.05 17.28 12.20
C TYR A 392 -18.72 16.56 12.39
N ALA A 393 -17.59 17.20 12.08
CA ALA A 393 -16.25 16.64 12.28
C ALA A 393 -15.73 16.86 13.71
N LEU A 394 -16.45 17.61 14.54
CA LEU A 394 -16.11 17.84 15.95
C LEU A 394 -17.07 17.09 16.88
N ASN A 395 -16.54 16.63 18.02
CA ASN A 395 -17.36 16.15 19.12
C ASN A 395 -17.68 17.29 20.10
N ASP A 396 -18.46 17.01 21.15
CA ASP A 396 -18.87 18.01 22.15
C ASP A 396 -17.70 18.62 22.94
N ASN A 397 -16.53 17.97 22.93
CA ASN A 397 -15.30 18.44 23.56
C ASN A 397 -14.39 19.24 22.60
N GLY A 398 -14.81 19.43 21.34
CA GLY A 398 -14.01 20.08 20.31
C GLY A 398 -12.88 19.21 19.75
N GLU A 399 -12.95 17.89 19.93
CA GLU A 399 -11.99 16.95 19.34
C GLU A 399 -12.45 16.47 17.96
N TYR A 400 -11.47 16.23 17.08
CA TYR A 400 -11.72 15.80 15.70
C TYR A 400 -12.20 14.35 15.64
N ARG A 401 -13.35 14.14 14.97
CA ARG A 401 -13.99 12.84 14.77
C ARG A 401 -13.54 12.23 13.46
N TRP A 402 -12.44 11.50 13.47
CA TRP A 402 -11.73 11.01 12.28
C TRP A 402 -12.61 10.24 11.30
N LYS A 403 -13.53 9.43 11.78
CA LYS A 403 -14.45 8.67 10.93
C LYS A 403 -15.56 9.53 10.33
N GLN A 404 -16.15 10.39 11.13
CA GLN A 404 -17.31 11.20 10.75
C GLN A 404 -16.93 12.38 9.87
N SER A 405 -15.68 12.84 9.92
CA SER A 405 -15.19 13.97 9.13
C SER A 405 -15.32 13.80 7.62
N ASP A 406 -15.34 12.54 7.12
CA ASP A 406 -15.33 12.18 5.69
C ASP A 406 -14.21 12.87 4.89
N LEU A 407 -13.11 13.21 5.58
CA LEU A 407 -12.01 13.97 5.02
C LEU A 407 -11.44 13.35 3.73
N PRO A 408 -11.14 12.02 3.67
CA PRO A 408 -10.61 11.43 2.44
C PRO A 408 -11.52 11.63 1.24
N SER A 409 -12.84 11.50 1.42
CA SER A 409 -13.82 11.71 0.34
C SER A 409 -13.94 13.19 -0.04
N ARG A 410 -13.82 14.11 0.92
CA ARG A 410 -13.84 15.56 0.66
C ARG A 410 -12.63 15.99 -0.15
N VAL A 411 -11.44 15.58 0.27
CA VAL A 411 -10.18 15.84 -0.44
C VAL A 411 -10.18 15.21 -1.83
N ALA A 412 -10.63 13.96 -1.97
CA ALA A 412 -10.72 13.30 -3.28
C ALA A 412 -11.67 14.06 -4.25
N ARG A 413 -12.82 14.54 -3.78
CA ARG A 413 -13.73 15.35 -4.60
C ARG A 413 -13.11 16.69 -5.01
N GLN A 414 -12.36 17.33 -4.11
CA GLN A 414 -11.67 18.59 -4.39
C GLN A 414 -10.53 18.38 -5.39
N ALA A 415 -9.71 17.35 -5.19
CA ALA A 415 -8.62 16.96 -6.09
C ALA A 415 -9.14 16.60 -7.50
N ALA A 416 -10.23 15.83 -7.59
CA ALA A 416 -10.83 15.46 -8.87
C ALA A 416 -11.27 16.67 -9.69
N ARG A 417 -11.81 17.72 -9.05
CA ARG A 417 -12.15 18.99 -9.71
C ARG A 417 -10.92 19.73 -10.22
N SER A 418 -9.81 19.63 -9.50
CA SER A 418 -8.52 20.23 -9.89
C SER A 418 -7.82 19.44 -11.00
N ALA A 419 -7.93 18.11 -10.98
CA ALA A 419 -7.32 17.21 -11.98
C ALA A 419 -7.90 17.36 -13.40
N ILE A 420 -9.15 17.85 -13.52
CA ILE A 420 -9.79 18.17 -14.83
C ILE A 420 -9.12 19.41 -15.47
N SER A 421 -8.35 20.16 -14.72
CA SER A 421 -7.63 21.33 -15.25
C SER A 421 -6.53 20.90 -16.24
N ARG A 422 -6.41 21.67 -17.34
CA ARG A 422 -5.29 21.53 -18.30
C ARG A 422 -3.90 21.76 -17.70
N TYR A 423 -3.85 22.27 -16.47
CA TYR A 423 -2.61 22.56 -15.73
C TYR A 423 -2.15 21.41 -14.84
N PHE A 424 -2.95 20.34 -14.73
CA PHE A 424 -2.57 19.21 -13.87
C PHE A 424 -1.24 18.60 -14.33
N LYS A 425 -0.28 18.49 -13.41
CA LYS A 425 0.95 17.71 -13.55
C LYS A 425 0.89 16.51 -12.62
N VAL A 426 1.48 15.41 -13.05
CA VAL A 426 1.65 14.22 -12.22
C VAL A 426 2.66 14.54 -11.11
N PRO A 427 2.30 14.40 -9.82
CA PRO A 427 3.26 14.58 -8.74
C PRO A 427 4.41 13.59 -8.83
N PRO A 428 5.60 13.91 -8.27
CA PRO A 428 6.67 12.93 -8.12
C PRO A 428 6.17 11.65 -7.43
N LYS A 429 6.70 10.51 -7.82
CA LYS A 429 6.32 9.21 -7.22
C LYS A 429 6.45 9.20 -5.71
N GLU A 430 7.50 9.79 -5.18
CA GLU A 430 7.75 9.92 -3.75
C GLU A 430 6.59 10.62 -3.04
N PHE A 431 6.04 11.67 -3.64
CA PHE A 431 4.89 12.40 -3.11
C PHE A 431 3.62 11.54 -3.13
N VAL A 432 3.41 10.76 -4.19
CA VAL A 432 2.27 9.84 -4.30
C VAL A 432 2.32 8.78 -3.18
N PHE A 433 3.49 8.19 -2.92
CA PHE A 433 3.68 7.22 -1.84
C PHE A 433 3.43 7.82 -0.46
N LEU A 434 4.00 9.00 -0.22
CA LEU A 434 3.83 9.70 1.04
C LEU A 434 2.36 10.05 1.31
N ASN A 435 1.67 10.60 0.31
CA ASN A 435 0.25 10.92 0.41
C ASN A 435 -0.60 9.66 0.66
N ARG A 436 -0.28 8.55 -0.03
CA ARG A 436 -0.93 7.25 0.20
C ARG A 436 -0.74 6.76 1.64
N LYS A 437 0.47 6.87 2.18
CA LYS A 437 0.75 6.52 3.59
C LYS A 437 -0.09 7.37 4.53
N LEU A 438 -0.10 8.69 4.34
CA LEU A 438 -0.87 9.62 5.17
C LEU A 438 -2.37 9.28 5.15
N ILE A 439 -2.95 9.09 3.97
CA ILE A 439 -4.36 8.67 3.82
C ILE A 439 -4.59 7.31 4.48
N GLY A 440 -3.64 6.38 4.39
CA GLY A 440 -3.70 5.09 5.07
C GLY A 440 -3.74 5.23 6.59
N VAL A 441 -2.93 6.09 7.16
CA VAL A 441 -2.93 6.40 8.60
C VAL A 441 -4.27 7.02 9.02
N TYR A 442 -4.78 7.99 8.27
CA TYR A 442 -6.08 8.60 8.53
C TYR A 442 -7.22 7.56 8.47
N THR A 443 -7.16 6.66 7.49
CA THR A 443 -8.13 5.57 7.38
C THR A 443 -8.03 4.60 8.53
N PHE A 444 -6.81 4.28 8.99
CA PHE A 444 -6.58 3.43 10.18
C PHE A 444 -7.24 4.05 11.42
N ILE A 445 -7.01 5.35 11.65
CA ILE A 445 -7.59 6.08 12.77
C ILE A 445 -9.13 6.13 12.64
N ALA A 446 -9.65 6.34 11.43
CA ALA A 446 -11.08 6.34 11.17
C ALA A 446 -11.73 4.97 11.41
N VAL A 447 -11.05 3.86 11.07
CA VAL A 447 -11.53 2.48 11.34
C VAL A 447 -11.60 2.20 12.84
N LEU A 448 -10.66 2.73 13.63
CA LEU A 448 -10.71 2.70 15.10
C LEU A 448 -11.88 3.53 15.64
N ASN A 449 -12.49 4.39 14.83
CA ASN A 449 -13.48 5.39 15.26
C ASN A 449 -12.95 6.23 16.44
N ALA A 450 -11.70 6.70 16.29
CA ALA A 450 -11.01 7.51 17.28
C ALA A 450 -11.45 8.99 17.17
N GLU A 451 -11.34 9.72 18.29
CA GLU A 451 -11.63 11.14 18.37
C GLU A 451 -10.50 11.84 19.14
N PHE A 452 -9.78 12.71 18.46
CA PHE A 452 -8.68 13.51 19.04
C PHE A 452 -8.16 14.52 18.01
N ASN A 453 -7.57 15.63 18.49
CA ASN A 453 -6.89 16.61 17.65
C ASN A 453 -5.46 16.16 17.37
N GLY A 454 -5.06 16.13 16.10
CA GLY A 454 -3.70 15.76 15.69
C GLY A 454 -2.69 16.93 15.78
N GLU A 455 -3.21 18.17 15.92
CA GLU A 455 -2.38 19.39 15.96
C GLU A 455 -1.26 19.35 16.99
N PRO A 456 -1.50 18.98 18.27
CA PRO A 456 -0.44 18.99 19.28
C PRO A 456 0.72 18.05 18.94
N LEU A 457 0.41 16.90 18.33
CA LEU A 457 1.44 15.96 17.85
C LEU A 457 2.27 16.59 16.74
N LEU A 458 1.62 17.14 15.69
CA LEU A 458 2.35 17.78 14.59
C LEU A 458 3.23 18.93 15.09
N LYS A 459 2.71 19.77 15.98
CA LYS A 459 3.44 20.89 16.57
C LYS A 459 4.74 20.46 17.23
N THR A 460 4.73 19.35 17.96
CA THR A 460 5.93 18.78 18.60
C THR A 460 7.01 18.48 17.55
N TYR A 461 6.65 17.90 16.40
CA TYR A 461 7.60 17.58 15.35
C TYR A 461 8.06 18.79 14.51
N LEU A 462 7.25 19.84 14.41
CA LEU A 462 7.61 21.05 13.68
C LEU A 462 8.50 22.01 14.49
N TYR A 463 8.29 22.10 15.81
CA TYR A 463 8.88 23.16 16.65
C TYR A 463 9.47 22.67 17.97
N GLY A 464 9.23 21.42 18.34
CA GLY A 464 9.72 20.80 19.55
C GLY A 464 11.01 20.01 19.34
N ASP A 465 11.44 19.32 20.40
CA ASP A 465 12.49 18.32 20.33
C ASP A 465 11.83 16.93 20.21
N PRO A 466 11.82 16.31 19.02
CA PRO A 466 11.15 15.02 18.78
C PRO A 466 11.82 13.85 19.53
N GLY A 467 12.88 14.09 20.29
CA GLY A 467 13.61 13.07 21.07
C GLY A 467 13.02 12.74 22.44
N THR A 468 11.98 13.44 22.89
CA THR A 468 11.36 13.17 24.20
C THR A 468 9.93 12.69 23.99
N PRO A 469 9.62 11.38 24.13
CA PRO A 469 8.23 10.94 24.22
C PRO A 469 7.60 11.61 25.46
N GLU A 470 6.52 12.37 25.28
CA GLU A 470 5.71 12.78 26.42
C GLU A 470 5.17 11.49 27.09
N ALA A 471 5.41 11.41 28.41
CA ALA A 471 5.08 10.30 29.28
C ALA A 471 3.56 10.13 29.45
#